data_8a5b5fbd11e4615dae40f60a1e4d8f68
#
_entry.id   8a5b5fbd11e4615dae40f60a1e4d8f68
#
_cell.length_a   1.000
_cell.length_b   1.000
_cell.length_c   1.000
_cell.angle_alpha   90.00
_cell.angle_beta   90.00
_cell.angle_gamma   90.00
#
_symmetry.space_group_name_H-M   'P 1'
#
loop_
_entity.id
_entity.type
_entity.pdbx_description
1 polymer ?
#
loop_
_entity_poly.entity_id
_entity_poly.type
_entity_poly.pdbx_seq_one_letter_code
_entity_poly.pdbx_strand_id
1 'polypeptide(L)'
;ARLSAEQLIAHAREEVSSMVEQTAIVAAAKKESQRILDEVAEEESKQRDEIEAYIDSRLATLEVILNKTLDVVSKGRDKLQGVEAKHVLSELAE
;
A
#
# COMPACT_ATOMS: atom_id res chain seq x y z
N ALA A 1 -60.78 -22.50 -21.07
CA ALA A 1 -60.50 -21.47 -22.07
C ALA A 1 -59.12 -21.69 -22.67
N ARG A 2 -59.05 -21.83 -23.97
CA ARG A 2 -57.79 -21.95 -24.69
C ARG A 2 -57.28 -20.57 -25.05
N LEU A 3 -56.01 -20.29 -24.70
CA LEU A 3 -55.35 -19.11 -25.19
C LEU A 3 -55.22 -19.21 -26.72
N SER A 4 -55.47 -18.12 -27.42
CA SER A 4 -55.24 -18.06 -28.87
C SER A 4 -53.74 -18.12 -29.17
N ALA A 5 -53.40 -18.47 -30.40
CA ALA A 5 -52.01 -18.48 -30.84
C ALA A 5 -51.35 -17.07 -30.65
N GLU A 6 -52.10 -16.02 -30.91
CA GLU A 6 -51.66 -14.64 -30.72
C GLU A 6 -51.33 -14.32 -29.24
N GLN A 7 -52.19 -14.80 -28.30
CA GLN A 7 -51.97 -14.63 -26.87
C GLN A 7 -50.77 -15.41 -26.39
N LEU A 8 -50.55 -16.62 -26.90
CA LEU A 8 -49.35 -17.43 -26.60
C LEU A 8 -48.06 -16.74 -27.06
N ILE A 9 -48.11 -16.21 -28.29
CA ILE A 9 -46.95 -15.47 -28.84
C ILE A 9 -46.67 -14.21 -28.03
N ALA A 10 -47.71 -13.46 -27.68
CA ALA A 10 -47.57 -12.27 -26.86
C ALA A 10 -46.98 -12.58 -25.50
N HIS A 11 -47.44 -13.66 -24.85
CA HIS A 11 -46.89 -14.10 -23.55
C HIS A 11 -45.42 -14.54 -23.65
N ALA A 12 -45.11 -15.31 -24.72
CA ALA A 12 -43.73 -15.73 -24.95
C ALA A 12 -42.78 -14.52 -25.18
N ARG A 13 -43.26 -13.51 -25.91
CA ARG A 13 -42.49 -12.28 -26.14
C ARG A 13 -42.25 -11.52 -24.83
N GLU A 14 -43.26 -11.45 -23.96
CA GLU A 14 -43.17 -10.85 -22.66
C GLU A 14 -42.11 -11.55 -21.76
N GLU A 15 -42.13 -12.89 -21.74
CA GLU A 15 -41.17 -13.68 -21.00
C GLU A 15 -39.73 -13.47 -21.51
N VAL A 16 -39.54 -13.47 -22.82
CA VAL A 16 -38.24 -13.22 -23.45
C VAL A 16 -37.75 -11.81 -23.10
N SER A 17 -38.62 -10.82 -23.21
CA SER A 17 -38.29 -9.44 -22.85
C SER A 17 -37.87 -9.33 -21.40
N SER A 18 -38.58 -9.97 -20.47
CA SER A 18 -38.26 -10.02 -19.05
C SER A 18 -36.91 -10.68 -18.80
N MET A 19 -36.60 -11.78 -19.47
CA MET A 19 -35.31 -12.47 -19.37
C MET A 19 -34.17 -11.61 -19.88
N VAL A 20 -34.37 -10.89 -20.98
CA VAL A 20 -33.37 -9.96 -21.53
C VAL A 20 -33.08 -8.82 -20.54
N GLU A 21 -34.13 -8.23 -19.95
CA GLU A 21 -34.01 -7.20 -18.93
C GLU A 21 -33.23 -7.70 -17.71
N GLN A 22 -33.58 -8.89 -17.20
CA GLN A 22 -32.88 -9.48 -16.06
C GLN A 22 -31.40 -9.74 -16.38
N THR A 23 -31.12 -10.23 -17.58
CA THR A 23 -29.74 -10.46 -18.03
C THR A 23 -28.96 -9.15 -18.10
N ALA A 24 -29.59 -8.09 -18.61
CA ALA A 24 -28.97 -6.77 -18.66
C ALA A 24 -28.69 -6.20 -17.23
N ILE A 25 -29.64 -6.39 -16.31
CA ILE A 25 -29.49 -5.97 -14.91
C ILE A 25 -28.32 -6.73 -14.25
N VAL A 26 -28.25 -8.04 -14.42
CA VAL A 26 -27.18 -8.87 -13.87
C VAL A 26 -25.83 -8.46 -14.46
N ALA A 27 -25.77 -8.23 -15.77
CA ALA A 27 -24.55 -7.78 -16.43
C ALA A 27 -24.10 -6.42 -15.90
N ALA A 28 -25.03 -5.49 -15.72
CA ALA A 28 -24.74 -4.17 -15.15
C ALA A 28 -24.28 -4.27 -13.70
N ALA A 29 -24.90 -5.14 -12.90
CA ALA A 29 -24.52 -5.38 -11.52
C ALA A 29 -23.11 -5.98 -11.41
N LYS A 30 -22.77 -6.94 -12.26
CA LYS A 30 -21.43 -7.52 -12.33
C LYS A 30 -20.38 -6.49 -12.72
N LYS A 31 -20.69 -5.65 -13.69
CA LYS A 31 -19.81 -4.56 -14.12
C LYS A 31 -19.56 -3.57 -13.00
N GLU A 32 -20.61 -3.17 -12.30
CA GLU A 32 -20.51 -2.25 -11.16
C GLU A 32 -19.75 -2.87 -9.99
N SER A 33 -19.97 -4.14 -9.69
CA SER A 33 -19.23 -4.87 -8.66
C SER A 33 -17.74 -4.91 -9.00
N GLN A 34 -17.39 -5.18 -10.26
CA GLN A 34 -16.00 -5.21 -10.68
C GLN A 34 -15.36 -3.83 -10.57
N ARG A 35 -16.09 -2.78 -10.94
CA ARG A 35 -15.64 -1.40 -10.80
C ARG A 35 -15.32 -1.06 -9.34
N ILE A 36 -16.21 -1.45 -8.42
CA ILE A 36 -16.02 -1.23 -6.99
C ILE A 36 -14.79 -2.00 -6.48
N LEU A 37 -14.66 -3.27 -6.85
CA LEU A 37 -13.52 -4.08 -6.45
C LEU A 37 -12.20 -3.52 -6.96
N ASP A 38 -12.16 -3.07 -8.21
CA ASP A 38 -10.98 -2.45 -8.81
C ASP A 38 -10.61 -1.16 -8.09
N GLU A 39 -11.60 -0.34 -7.76
CA GLU A 39 -11.42 0.92 -7.04
C GLU A 39 -10.87 0.68 -5.63
N VAL A 40 -11.42 -0.32 -4.93
CA VAL A 40 -10.93 -0.71 -3.59
C VAL A 40 -9.50 -1.23 -3.66
N ALA A 41 -9.19 -2.07 -4.65
CA ALA A 41 -7.83 -2.60 -4.84
C ALA A 41 -6.82 -1.49 -5.12
N GLU A 42 -7.20 -0.51 -5.94
CA GLU A 42 -6.36 0.65 -6.24
C GLU A 42 -6.13 1.51 -5.00
N GLU A 43 -7.17 1.77 -4.23
CA GLU A 43 -7.07 2.54 -2.98
C GLU A 43 -6.21 1.83 -1.94
N GLU A 44 -6.35 0.51 -1.79
CA GLU A 44 -5.50 -0.29 -0.90
C GLU A 44 -4.03 -0.21 -1.30
N SER A 45 -3.74 -0.33 -2.60
CA SER A 45 -2.37 -0.23 -3.11
C SER A 45 -1.78 1.14 -2.83
N LYS A 46 -2.56 2.19 -3.05
CA LYS A 46 -2.15 3.57 -2.79
C LYS A 46 -1.86 3.80 -1.31
N GLN A 47 -2.73 3.33 -0.43
CA GLN A 47 -2.54 3.44 1.02
C GLN A 47 -1.30 2.69 1.48
N ARG A 48 -1.05 1.50 0.94
CA ARG A 48 0.14 0.71 1.24
C ARG A 48 1.40 1.46 0.84
N ASP A 49 1.42 2.02 -0.36
CA ASP A 49 2.56 2.79 -0.87
C ASP A 49 2.83 4.03 0.00
N GLU A 50 1.78 4.73 0.43
CA GLU A 50 1.89 5.88 1.33
C GLU A 50 2.45 5.49 2.69
N ILE A 51 2.01 4.36 3.25
CA ILE A 51 2.51 3.84 4.52
C ILE A 51 3.97 3.42 4.39
N GLU A 52 4.33 2.72 3.33
CA GLU A 52 5.70 2.29 3.07
C GLU A 52 6.63 3.50 2.92
N ALA A 53 6.19 4.52 2.18
CA ALA A 53 6.95 5.77 2.02
C ALA A 53 7.13 6.50 3.36
N TYR A 54 6.10 6.51 4.19
CA TYR A 54 6.18 7.11 5.52
C TYR A 54 7.18 6.37 6.40
N ILE A 55 7.11 5.05 6.44
CA ILE A 55 8.03 4.20 7.21
C ILE A 55 9.47 4.40 6.70
N ASP A 56 9.67 4.38 5.40
CA ASP A 56 10.99 4.60 4.80
C ASP A 56 11.56 5.95 5.20
N SER A 57 10.75 7.00 5.14
CA SER A 57 11.16 8.35 5.56
C SER A 57 11.56 8.39 7.03
N ARG A 58 10.82 7.71 7.90
CA ARG A 58 11.16 7.63 9.34
C ARG A 58 12.44 6.86 9.58
N LEU A 59 12.63 5.76 8.85
CA LEU A 59 13.86 4.96 8.93
C LEU A 59 15.06 5.74 8.39
N ALA A 60 14.91 6.50 7.32
CA ALA A 60 15.95 7.34 6.78
C ALA A 60 16.39 8.42 7.80
N THR A 61 15.42 9.03 8.49
CA THR A 61 15.71 10.00 9.56
C THR A 61 16.48 9.33 10.70
N LEU A 62 16.06 8.15 11.11
CA LEU A 62 16.75 7.38 12.14
C LEU A 62 18.18 7.02 11.71
N GLU A 63 18.37 6.62 10.46
CA GLU A 63 19.70 6.34 9.90
C GLU A 63 20.64 7.55 10.02
N VAL A 64 20.15 8.73 9.68
CA VAL A 64 20.92 9.98 9.83
C VAL A 64 21.31 10.22 11.29
N ILE A 65 20.37 10.04 12.22
CA ILE A 65 20.63 10.21 13.66
C ILE A 65 21.66 9.21 14.15
N LEU A 66 21.53 7.94 13.76
CA LEU A 66 22.47 6.89 14.15
C LEU A 66 23.87 7.14 13.59
N ASN A 67 23.97 7.59 12.36
CA ASN A 67 25.25 7.92 11.74
C ASN A 67 25.93 9.11 12.47
N LYS A 68 25.17 10.13 12.82
CA LYS A 68 25.68 11.26 13.59
C LYS A 68 26.13 10.83 14.99
N THR A 69 25.36 9.98 15.65
CA THR A 69 25.69 9.45 16.97
C THR A 69 26.95 8.60 16.89
N LEU A 70 27.06 7.75 15.88
CA LEU A 70 28.25 6.95 15.66
C LEU A 70 29.49 7.80 15.42
N ASP A 71 29.35 8.88 14.65
CA ASP A 71 30.43 9.84 14.41
C ASP A 71 30.88 10.51 15.71
N VAL A 72 29.96 10.95 16.56
CA VAL A 72 30.26 11.54 17.89
C VAL A 72 30.98 10.52 18.75
N VAL A 73 30.53 9.28 18.80
CA VAL A 73 31.21 8.21 19.57
C VAL A 73 32.63 7.98 19.05
N SER A 74 32.79 7.89 17.74
CA SER A 74 34.06 7.67 17.08
C SER A 74 35.04 8.80 17.43
N LYS A 75 34.60 10.05 17.32
CA LYS A 75 35.43 11.23 17.67
C LYS A 75 35.78 11.26 19.16
N GLY A 76 34.82 10.90 20.04
CA GLY A 76 35.07 10.80 21.47
C GLY A 76 36.13 9.75 21.80
N ARG A 77 36.07 8.60 21.16
CA ARG A 77 37.06 7.54 21.31
C ARG A 77 38.44 7.99 20.82
N ASP A 78 38.52 8.66 19.68
CA ASP A 78 39.76 9.20 19.14
C ASP A 78 40.40 10.20 20.12
N LYS A 79 39.61 11.08 20.73
CA LYS A 79 40.09 12.02 21.74
C LYS A 79 40.64 11.30 22.97
N LEU A 80 39.96 10.27 23.45
CA LEU A 80 40.43 9.49 24.59
C LEU A 80 41.72 8.73 24.26
N GLN A 81 41.84 8.16 23.09
CA GLN A 81 43.04 7.50 22.61
C GLN A 81 44.19 8.49 22.47
N GLY A 82 43.92 9.68 21.95
CA GLY A 82 44.92 10.77 21.87
C GLY A 82 45.40 11.24 23.24
N VAL A 83 44.50 11.37 24.20
CA VAL A 83 44.86 11.73 25.60
C VAL A 83 45.71 10.62 26.23
N GLU A 84 45.32 9.38 26.06
CA GLU A 84 46.06 8.23 26.56
C GLU A 84 47.45 8.14 25.95
N ALA A 85 47.54 8.32 24.62
CA ALA A 85 48.84 8.37 23.93
C ALA A 85 49.73 9.48 24.42
N LYS A 86 49.20 10.68 24.64
CA LYS A 86 49.92 11.82 25.22
C LYS A 86 50.39 11.51 26.63
N HIS A 87 49.56 10.87 27.42
CA HIS A 87 49.91 10.50 28.80
C HIS A 87 51.08 9.50 28.82
N VAL A 88 51.03 8.47 27.97
CA VAL A 88 52.10 7.49 27.83
C VAL A 88 53.39 8.14 27.39
N LEU A 89 53.34 9.02 26.39
CA LEU A 89 54.52 9.77 25.93
C LEU A 89 55.11 10.67 27.02
N SER A 90 54.27 11.31 27.82
CA SER A 90 54.70 12.12 28.95
C SER A 90 55.42 11.29 30.00
N GLU A 91 54.90 10.09 30.32
CA GLU A 91 55.55 9.16 31.26
C GLU A 91 56.89 8.66 30.73
N LEU A 92 56.99 8.38 29.43
CA LEU A 92 58.21 7.94 28.81
C LEU A 92 59.30 9.03 28.75
N ALA A 93 58.89 10.31 28.73
CA ALA A 93 59.79 11.45 28.70
C ALA A 93 60.40 11.76 30.07
N GLU A 94 59.79 11.27 31.12
CA GLU A 94 60.33 11.38 32.48
C GLU A 94 61.35 10.28 32.73
#